data_1ec04208d45ab6694570024e62a6d832
#
_entry.id   1ec04208d45ab6694570024e62a6d832
#
_cell.length_a   1.000
_cell.length_b   1.000
_cell.length_c   1.000
_cell.angle_alpha   90.00
_cell.angle_beta   90.00
_cell.angle_gamma   90.00
#
_symmetry.space_group_name_H-M   'P 1'
#
loop_
_entity.id
_entity.type
_entity.pdbx_description
1 polymer ?
#
loop_
_entity_poly.entity_id
_entity_poly.type
_entity_poly.pdbx_seq_one_letter_code
_entity_poly.pdbx_strand_id
1 'polypeptide(L)'
;MEQETGYVKAIVGGRGNKEASLTLNRATATTRQPGSTFKIITTYAPALDYDNMTLSSIYYNAPYTYRNGVPVNNWDSNNTYTGYTTIRDAITHSINIVAVKCLTEITPLSVSSTQSALVSPLWKQRSPGYQSASGPGR
;
A
#
# COMPACT_ATOMS: atom_id res chain seq x y z
N MET A 1 -5.11 14.71 -6.83
CA MET A 1 -5.95 13.56 -7.18
C MET A 1 -7.39 13.91 -6.86
N GLU A 2 -8.31 13.59 -7.74
CA GLU A 2 -9.73 13.78 -7.52
C GLU A 2 -10.25 12.59 -6.68
N GLN A 3 -10.94 12.88 -5.58
CA GLN A 3 -11.32 11.85 -4.62
C GLN A 3 -12.38 10.88 -5.17
N GLU A 4 -13.35 11.39 -5.93
CA GLU A 4 -14.47 10.61 -6.45
C GLU A 4 -14.06 9.63 -7.55
N THR A 5 -13.11 10.02 -8.40
CA THR A 5 -12.71 9.24 -9.58
C THR A 5 -11.35 8.56 -9.43
N GLY A 6 -10.53 8.98 -8.47
CA GLY A 6 -9.14 8.58 -8.34
C GLY A 6 -8.20 9.16 -9.40
N TYR A 7 -8.67 10.03 -10.29
CA TYR A 7 -7.86 10.58 -11.36
C TYR A 7 -6.79 11.54 -10.86
N VAL A 8 -5.59 11.38 -11.40
CA VAL A 8 -4.48 12.31 -11.17
C VAL A 8 -4.66 13.53 -12.04
N LYS A 9 -5.18 14.62 -11.49
CA LYS A 9 -5.44 15.88 -12.21
C LYS A 9 -4.20 16.76 -12.33
N ALA A 10 -3.25 16.63 -11.41
CA ALA A 10 -1.97 17.36 -11.44
C ALA A 10 -0.86 16.50 -10.84
N ILE A 11 0.36 16.67 -11.34
CA ILE A 11 1.54 16.00 -10.85
C ILE A 11 2.72 16.99 -10.82
N VAL A 12 3.49 16.98 -9.72
CA VAL A 12 4.65 17.84 -9.54
C VAL A 12 5.87 16.96 -9.24
N GLY A 13 6.81 16.95 -10.17
CA GLY A 13 8.01 16.11 -10.10
C GLY A 13 9.14 16.60 -9.23
N GLY A 14 9.07 17.84 -8.73
CA GLY A 14 10.10 18.44 -7.87
C GLY A 14 9.70 19.79 -7.33
N ARG A 15 10.30 20.14 -6.20
CA ARG A 15 10.10 21.42 -5.48
C ARG A 15 11.22 22.42 -5.83
N GLY A 16 10.94 23.70 -5.68
CA GLY A 16 11.90 24.81 -5.87
C GLY A 16 11.94 25.33 -7.31
N ASN A 17 12.77 26.36 -7.51
CA ASN A 17 12.96 26.98 -8.81
C ASN A 17 13.61 26.00 -9.81
N LYS A 18 13.18 26.08 -11.06
CA LYS A 18 13.72 25.29 -12.16
C LYS A 18 14.61 26.19 -13.01
N GLU A 19 15.91 25.99 -12.95
CA GLU A 19 16.90 26.76 -13.71
C GLU A 19 17.16 26.17 -15.11
N ALA A 20 16.71 24.94 -15.35
CA ALA A 20 16.88 24.27 -16.64
C ALA A 20 15.58 23.56 -17.08
N SER A 21 15.40 23.46 -18.39
CA SER A 21 14.36 22.64 -19.01
C SER A 21 14.67 21.15 -18.83
N LEU A 22 13.63 20.28 -18.90
CA LEU A 22 13.76 18.82 -18.84
C LEU A 22 14.42 18.29 -17.56
N THR A 23 14.26 19.00 -16.44
CA THR A 23 14.75 18.50 -15.15
C THR A 23 13.99 17.24 -14.73
N LEU A 24 14.66 16.37 -13.93
CA LEU A 24 14.12 15.09 -13.50
C LEU A 24 12.77 15.22 -12.81
N ASN A 25 11.75 14.61 -13.41
CA ASN A 25 10.44 14.45 -12.79
C ASN A 25 10.44 13.24 -11.83
N ARG A 26 10.63 13.48 -10.54
CA ARG A 26 10.70 12.42 -9.54
C ARG A 26 9.39 11.64 -9.37
N ALA A 27 8.28 12.20 -9.78
CA ALA A 27 6.99 11.54 -9.65
C ALA A 27 6.72 10.50 -10.75
N THR A 28 7.38 10.61 -11.90
CA THR A 28 7.14 9.75 -13.06
C THR A 28 8.38 9.02 -13.58
N ALA A 29 9.57 9.58 -13.34
CA ALA A 29 10.81 9.11 -13.92
C ALA A 29 11.77 8.45 -12.90
N THR A 30 11.33 8.20 -11.67
CA THR A 30 12.13 7.52 -10.65
C THR A 30 11.36 6.39 -10.00
N THR A 31 12.07 5.32 -9.68
CA THR A 31 11.56 4.21 -8.89
C THR A 31 11.96 4.40 -7.44
N ARG A 32 11.01 4.29 -6.54
CA ARG A 32 11.20 4.41 -5.10
C ARG A 32 10.46 3.31 -4.36
N GLN A 33 11.01 2.89 -3.24
CA GLN A 33 10.34 2.00 -2.29
C GLN A 33 9.09 2.71 -1.75
N PRO A 34 7.89 2.10 -1.84
CA PRO A 34 6.65 2.72 -1.36
C PRO A 34 6.60 2.83 0.17
N GLY A 35 7.39 2.02 0.89
CA GLY A 35 7.39 1.98 2.35
C GLY A 35 6.00 1.70 2.93
N SER A 36 5.68 2.34 4.04
CA SER A 36 4.42 2.12 4.77
C SER A 36 3.15 2.51 4.02
N THR A 37 3.23 3.29 2.96
CA THR A 37 2.05 3.58 2.12
C THR A 37 1.50 2.32 1.47
N PHE A 38 2.36 1.30 1.29
CA PHE A 38 1.97 0.04 0.69
C PHE A 38 1.10 -0.83 1.62
N LYS A 39 1.13 -0.63 2.93
CA LYS A 39 0.28 -1.31 3.91
C LYS A 39 -1.22 -1.19 3.58
N ILE A 40 -1.62 -0.05 3.03
CA ILE A 40 -3.02 0.18 2.65
C ILE A 40 -3.44 -0.83 1.58
N ILE A 41 -2.61 -0.99 0.53
CA ILE A 41 -2.92 -1.83 -0.63
C ILE A 41 -2.73 -3.32 -0.33
N THR A 42 -1.68 -3.67 0.44
CA THR A 42 -1.30 -5.07 0.64
C THR A 42 -1.96 -5.72 1.86
N THR A 43 -2.39 -4.93 2.83
CA THR A 43 -2.87 -5.44 4.12
C THR A 43 -4.28 -4.98 4.41
N TYR A 44 -4.49 -3.69 4.58
CA TYR A 44 -5.76 -3.21 5.11
C TYR A 44 -6.90 -3.24 4.10
N ALA A 45 -6.66 -2.88 2.84
CA ALA A 45 -7.71 -2.97 1.83
C ALA A 45 -8.20 -4.41 1.62
N PRO A 46 -7.32 -5.44 1.45
CA PRO A 46 -7.76 -6.82 1.40
C PRO A 46 -8.50 -7.29 2.65
N ALA A 47 -8.02 -6.91 3.84
CA ALA A 47 -8.65 -7.29 5.09
C ALA A 47 -10.08 -6.76 5.22
N LEU A 48 -10.31 -5.52 4.79
CA LEU A 48 -11.62 -4.88 4.84
C LEU A 48 -12.57 -5.38 3.75
N ASP A 49 -12.05 -5.75 2.57
CA ASP A 49 -12.85 -6.08 1.39
C ASP A 49 -13.22 -7.57 1.32
N TYR A 50 -12.28 -8.47 1.67
CA TYR A 50 -12.44 -9.92 1.50
C TYR A 50 -12.52 -10.71 2.81
N ASP A 51 -11.93 -10.22 3.90
CA ASP A 51 -11.82 -11.00 5.14
C ASP A 51 -12.77 -10.48 6.25
N ASN A 52 -13.83 -9.75 5.88
CA ASN A 52 -14.88 -9.23 6.75
C ASN A 52 -14.36 -8.41 7.95
N MET A 53 -13.15 -7.87 7.88
CA MET A 53 -12.64 -6.99 8.90
C MET A 53 -13.24 -5.59 8.76
N THR A 54 -13.20 -4.83 9.83
CA THR A 54 -13.67 -3.44 9.85
C THR A 54 -12.58 -2.53 10.40
N LEU A 55 -12.73 -1.22 10.22
CA LEU A 55 -11.82 -0.25 10.84
C LEU A 55 -11.82 -0.32 12.37
N SER A 56 -12.84 -0.94 12.98
CA SER A 56 -12.95 -1.17 14.42
C SER A 56 -12.41 -2.53 14.88
N SER A 57 -11.99 -3.40 13.95
CA SER A 57 -11.30 -4.66 14.29
C SER A 57 -10.04 -4.36 15.09
N ILE A 58 -9.79 -5.16 16.13
CA ILE A 58 -8.78 -4.87 17.16
C ILE A 58 -7.64 -5.88 17.09
N TYR A 59 -6.42 -5.37 17.16
CA TYR A 59 -5.20 -6.14 17.32
C TYR A 59 -4.44 -5.73 18.58
N TYR A 60 -3.71 -6.67 19.16
CA TYR A 60 -2.88 -6.38 20.32
C TYR A 60 -1.47 -5.98 19.87
N ASN A 61 -1.16 -4.68 19.97
CA ASN A 61 0.15 -4.10 19.66
C ASN A 61 1.10 -4.29 20.85
N ALA A 62 1.84 -5.39 20.81
CA ALA A 62 2.84 -5.81 21.81
C ALA A 62 4.02 -6.43 21.07
N PRO A 63 5.16 -6.71 21.74
CA PRO A 63 6.32 -7.35 21.11
C PRO A 63 5.91 -8.54 20.25
N TYR A 64 6.38 -8.56 19.00
CA TYR A 64 6.05 -9.58 18.02
C TYR A 64 7.25 -9.91 17.14
N THR A 65 7.37 -11.17 16.73
CA THR A 65 8.44 -11.63 15.86
C THR A 65 7.88 -12.30 14.61
N TYR A 66 8.58 -12.19 13.50
CA TYR A 66 8.32 -13.02 12.31
C TYR A 66 8.60 -14.50 12.61
N ARG A 67 8.13 -15.41 11.75
CA ARG A 67 8.37 -16.85 11.88
C ARG A 67 9.86 -17.22 11.91
N ASN A 68 10.72 -16.42 11.33
CA ASN A 68 12.19 -16.59 11.36
C ASN A 68 12.87 -16.02 12.63
N GLY A 69 12.10 -15.59 13.62
CA GLY A 69 12.61 -15.04 14.87
C GLY A 69 13.03 -13.57 14.83
N VAL A 70 12.97 -12.91 13.69
CA VAL A 70 13.31 -11.48 13.57
C VAL A 70 12.20 -10.64 14.21
N PRO A 71 12.52 -9.70 15.13
CA PRO A 71 11.51 -8.85 15.76
C PRO A 71 10.89 -7.86 14.76
N VAL A 72 9.60 -7.62 14.94
CA VAL A 72 8.86 -6.55 14.24
C VAL A 72 8.88 -5.32 15.11
N ASN A 73 9.54 -4.26 14.65
CA ASN A 73 9.60 -2.99 15.36
C ASN A 73 8.60 -1.98 14.79
N ASN A 74 7.98 -1.18 15.65
CA ASN A 74 7.26 -0.01 15.24
C ASN A 74 8.24 1.06 14.72
N TRP A 75 7.74 2.09 14.06
CA TRP A 75 8.60 3.10 13.41
C TRP A 75 9.24 4.09 14.39
N ASP A 76 8.64 4.22 15.57
CA ASP A 76 9.15 5.11 16.62
C ASP A 76 10.40 4.51 17.30
N SER A 77 11.35 5.38 17.66
CA SER A 77 12.63 4.98 18.25
C SER A 77 12.48 4.21 19.58
N ASN A 78 11.39 4.44 20.29
CA ASN A 78 11.08 3.80 21.58
C ASN A 78 10.30 2.48 21.40
N ASN A 79 9.93 2.13 20.16
CA ASN A 79 9.14 0.94 19.85
C ASN A 79 7.89 0.82 20.74
N THR A 80 7.11 1.91 20.80
CA THR A 80 5.97 2.05 21.71
C THR A 80 4.88 1.02 21.42
N TYR A 81 4.43 0.36 22.47
CA TYR A 81 3.35 -0.62 22.42
C TYR A 81 2.08 -0.04 23.03
N THR A 82 1.01 0.05 22.26
CA THR A 82 -0.26 0.66 22.65
C THR A 82 -1.30 -0.33 23.20
N GLY A 83 -0.96 -1.62 23.22
CA GLY A 83 -1.91 -2.67 23.61
C GLY A 83 -3.02 -2.85 22.58
N TYR A 84 -4.27 -2.91 23.02
CA TYR A 84 -5.42 -3.05 22.11
C TYR A 84 -5.54 -1.85 21.19
N THR A 85 -5.43 -2.10 19.89
CA THR A 85 -5.33 -1.06 18.85
C THR A 85 -6.25 -1.41 17.69
N THR A 86 -7.09 -0.48 17.28
CA THR A 86 -7.98 -0.68 16.13
C THR A 86 -7.20 -0.59 14.81
N ILE A 87 -7.76 -1.19 13.73
CA ILE A 87 -7.20 -1.02 12.38
C ILE A 87 -7.14 0.46 12.01
N ARG A 88 -8.14 1.28 12.39
CA ARG A 88 -8.14 2.73 12.16
C ARG A 88 -6.92 3.41 12.79
N ASP A 89 -6.66 3.12 14.06
CA ASP A 89 -5.51 3.70 14.78
C ASP A 89 -4.18 3.20 14.21
N ALA A 90 -4.13 1.93 13.82
CA ALA A 90 -2.95 1.34 13.19
C ALA A 90 -2.62 1.98 11.84
N ILE A 91 -3.62 2.35 11.05
CA ILE A 91 -3.44 3.12 9.81
C ILE A 91 -2.96 4.54 10.12
N THR A 92 -3.65 5.23 11.03
CA THR A 92 -3.36 6.62 11.38
C THR A 92 -1.94 6.81 11.90
N HIS A 93 -1.49 5.90 12.76
CA HIS A 93 -0.15 5.94 13.38
C HIS A 93 0.87 5.04 12.68
N SER A 94 0.51 4.44 11.55
CA SER A 94 1.40 3.57 10.77
C SER A 94 2.06 2.43 11.57
N ILE A 95 1.31 1.78 12.46
CA ILE A 95 1.81 0.75 13.37
C ILE A 95 2.21 -0.50 12.59
N ASN A 96 3.48 -0.91 12.71
CA ASN A 96 4.02 -2.04 11.95
C ASN A 96 3.53 -3.38 12.47
N ILE A 97 3.49 -3.58 13.78
CA ILE A 97 3.11 -4.84 14.41
C ILE A 97 1.68 -5.22 14.04
N VAL A 98 0.74 -4.27 14.11
CA VAL A 98 -0.65 -4.51 13.71
C VAL A 98 -0.76 -4.85 12.22
N ALA A 99 -0.03 -4.14 11.36
CA ALA A 99 -0.02 -4.42 9.94
C ALA A 99 0.50 -5.83 9.62
N VAL A 100 1.56 -6.29 10.29
CA VAL A 100 2.11 -7.64 10.10
C VAL A 100 1.15 -8.70 10.62
N LYS A 101 0.55 -8.52 11.79
CA LYS A 101 -0.46 -9.44 12.33
C LYS A 101 -1.65 -9.56 11.39
N CYS A 102 -2.22 -8.44 10.97
CA CYS A 102 -3.32 -8.40 10.01
C CYS A 102 -2.94 -9.13 8.70
N LEU A 103 -1.76 -8.86 8.15
CA LEU A 103 -1.28 -9.51 6.92
C LEU A 103 -1.12 -11.03 7.07
N THR A 104 -0.78 -11.52 8.26
CA THR A 104 -0.64 -12.97 8.51
C THR A 104 -1.98 -13.69 8.63
N GLU A 105 -3.06 -12.99 8.89
CA GLU A 105 -4.42 -13.54 9.02
C GLU A 105 -5.19 -13.55 7.70
N ILE A 106 -4.92 -12.57 6.81
CA ILE A 106 -5.58 -12.52 5.50
C ILE A 106 -5.02 -13.55 4.52
N THR A 107 -5.83 -13.99 3.59
CA THR A 107 -5.41 -14.99 2.60
C THR A 107 -4.58 -14.37 1.47
N PRO A 108 -3.62 -15.12 0.85
CA PRO A 108 -2.91 -14.64 -0.33
C PRO A 108 -3.84 -14.29 -1.52
N LEU A 109 -4.98 -14.95 -1.62
CA LEU A 109 -5.98 -14.66 -2.65
C LEU A 109 -6.63 -13.29 -2.45
N SER A 110 -6.97 -12.93 -1.21
CA SER A 110 -7.51 -11.60 -0.88
C SER A 110 -6.53 -10.49 -1.28
N VAL A 111 -5.24 -10.66 -0.97
CA VAL A 111 -4.18 -9.70 -1.33
C VAL A 111 -4.06 -9.57 -2.85
N SER A 112 -3.98 -10.69 -3.56
CA SER A 112 -3.84 -10.71 -5.02
C SER A 112 -5.04 -10.09 -5.73
N SER A 113 -6.26 -10.39 -5.28
CA SER A 113 -7.49 -9.86 -5.87
C SER A 113 -7.60 -8.36 -5.68
N THR A 114 -7.33 -7.85 -4.48
CA THR A 114 -7.35 -6.40 -4.20
C THR A 114 -6.27 -5.67 -5.00
N GLN A 115 -5.05 -6.19 -5.06
CA GLN A 115 -3.98 -5.58 -5.85
C GLN A 115 -4.34 -5.54 -7.34
N SER A 116 -4.90 -6.60 -7.88
CA SER A 116 -5.35 -6.64 -9.28
C SER A 116 -6.47 -5.65 -9.55
N ALA A 117 -7.43 -5.51 -8.63
CA ALA A 117 -8.52 -4.56 -8.76
C ALA A 117 -8.06 -3.10 -8.69
N LEU A 118 -7.11 -2.79 -7.80
CA LEU A 118 -6.59 -1.42 -7.62
C LEU A 118 -5.58 -1.01 -8.69
N VAL A 119 -4.77 -1.92 -9.17
CA VAL A 119 -3.66 -1.61 -10.09
C VAL A 119 -4.06 -1.78 -11.56
N SER A 120 -4.90 -2.77 -11.87
CA SER A 120 -5.29 -3.10 -13.25
C SER A 120 -5.94 -1.95 -14.05
N PRO A 121 -6.88 -1.17 -13.50
CA PRO A 121 -7.47 -0.03 -14.22
C PRO A 121 -6.46 1.06 -14.51
N LEU A 122 -5.57 1.36 -13.58
CA LEU A 122 -4.55 2.41 -13.70
C LEU A 122 -3.48 2.04 -14.73
N TRP A 123 -3.11 0.77 -14.79
CA TRP A 123 -2.13 0.27 -15.75
C TRP A 123 -2.67 0.26 -17.18
N LYS A 124 -3.90 -0.19 -17.38
CA LYS A 124 -4.55 -0.20 -18.71
C LYS A 124 -4.70 1.19 -19.31
N GLN A 125 -4.92 2.22 -18.48
CA GLN A 125 -5.03 3.60 -18.96
C GLN A 125 -3.67 4.24 -19.27
N ARG A 126 -2.56 3.75 -18.67
CA ARG A 126 -1.21 4.34 -18.86
C ARG A 126 -0.42 3.77 -20.01
N SER A 127 -0.84 2.69 -20.61
CA SER A 127 -0.14 2.05 -21.73
C SER A 127 -0.94 2.14 -23.02
N PRO A 128 -0.83 3.26 -23.77
CA PRO A 128 -1.49 3.40 -25.08
C PRO A 128 -0.87 2.48 -26.16
N GLY A 129 -0.39 1.32 -25.82
CA GLY A 129 0.25 0.37 -26.72
C GLY A 129 0.26 -1.08 -26.23
N TYR A 130 -0.29 -1.33 -25.03
CA TYR A 130 -0.46 -2.70 -24.58
C TYR A 130 -1.70 -3.32 -25.22
N GLN A 131 -1.56 -3.79 -26.46
CA GLN A 131 -2.48 -4.77 -27.01
C GLN A 131 -2.15 -6.12 -26.37
N SER A 132 -3.14 -6.68 -25.66
CA SER A 132 -3.05 -8.05 -25.16
C SER A 132 -2.71 -8.97 -26.36
N ALA A 133 -1.53 -9.58 -26.30
CA ALA A 133 -1.15 -10.63 -27.22
C ALA A 133 -1.95 -11.91 -26.88
N SER A 134 -3.25 -11.85 -27.02
CA SER A 134 -4.13 -13.02 -27.15
C SER A 134 -4.44 -13.23 -28.61
N GLY A 135 -3.43 -13.65 -29.34
CA GLY A 135 -3.64 -14.23 -30.65
C GLY A 135 -4.25 -15.63 -30.48
N PRO A 136 -5.18 -16.06 -31.38
CA PRO A 136 -5.76 -17.38 -31.31
C PRO A 136 -4.68 -18.42 -31.60
N GLY A 137 -4.49 -19.33 -30.62
CA GLY A 137 -3.66 -20.51 -30.84
C GLY A 137 -4.16 -21.34 -32.02
N ARG A 138 -3.23 -21.71 -32.87
CA ARG A 138 -3.38 -22.81 -33.79
C ARG A 138 -2.84 -24.09 -33.16
#